data_1498df5c7b04d51e1138df887dfaf455
#
_entry.id   1498df5c7b04d51e1138df887dfaf455
#
_cell.length_a   1.000
_cell.length_b   1.000
_cell.length_c   1.000
_cell.angle_alpha   90.00
_cell.angle_beta   90.00
_cell.angle_gamma   90.00
#
_symmetry.space_group_name_H-M   'P 1'
#
loop_
_entity.id
_entity.type
_entity.pdbx_description
1 polymer ?
#
loop_
_entity_poly.entity_id
_entity_poly.type
_entity_poly.pdbx_seq_one_letter_code
_entity_poly.pdbx_strand_id
1 'polypeptide(L)'
;MKNVYIILFVFVVSVTFYPQRNSVINNSSADQTQIQFTSSNLPIVIINTNGQDITSDEKITADMGIIFNGEGVRNYLTNPYNNYNGKIGIEIRGSSSQSFPKKQYAVETRDSLGEDLDVSLLGFPEESDWILFAPYNDKSLMRDVLIYKLASDMGRYASRSKYCEVVLNNEYVGVYVLLEKVKRDNDRVNIKKLEPTDITGDAITGGYIIKIDKTDGEEVDGWYSTYLPYPQSQHSIFYQYHYPKPDEIVQQQKDYIKSKIFSFETMMAFNTNISDSADGYPKFLDADSFVDFVLVNEVAKNVDAYRLSTYLYKDRDSRNTKIFAGPVWDFNLGFGNADYYNGWTTNGWQLEYLSNYETNMGGESFLIPNWWLKLFQDSLFQNKVYARWQNVKANIFNTQKINHYIDSLTILLDESKTRNFEKWPVLGVWVWPNYYVFPTYAEEVAFLKSWINNRLNWMNINMVGEPSGVENSENEIPLEFSLEQNYPNPFNPVTTISFALPISIQTKVTVYDILGREVQVLKNDFLNAGYHRIVFNANDLSSGVYFYKIETSSFSKSKQMLLLK
;
A
#
# COMPACT_ATOMS: atom_id res chain seq x y z
N MET A 1 48.70 53.68 -10.42
CA MET A 1 47.76 52.92 -11.32
C MET A 1 47.83 51.47 -10.85
N LYS A 2 46.82 51.01 -10.11
CA LYS A 2 46.71 49.64 -9.64
C LYS A 2 45.67 48.94 -10.51
N ASN A 3 46.12 47.92 -11.24
CA ASN A 3 45.23 47.10 -12.05
C ASN A 3 44.46 46.13 -11.13
N VAL A 4 43.11 46.24 -11.15
CA VAL A 4 42.22 45.30 -10.49
C VAL A 4 41.76 44.33 -11.58
N TYR A 5 42.14 43.04 -11.43
CA TYR A 5 41.61 41.96 -12.26
C TYR A 5 40.31 41.45 -11.61
N ILE A 6 39.18 41.62 -12.30
CA ILE A 6 37.91 41.01 -11.95
C ILE A 6 37.89 39.63 -12.59
N ILE A 7 37.92 38.57 -11.77
CA ILE A 7 37.71 37.19 -12.22
C ILE A 7 36.21 36.94 -12.20
N LEU A 8 35.64 36.80 -13.40
CA LEU A 8 34.25 36.42 -13.60
C LEU A 8 34.15 34.90 -13.46
N PHE A 9 33.56 34.41 -12.36
CA PHE A 9 33.13 33.01 -12.28
C PHE A 9 31.82 32.82 -13.06
N VAL A 10 31.93 32.14 -14.19
CA VAL A 10 30.74 31.67 -14.94
C VAL A 10 30.29 30.36 -14.30
N PHE A 11 29.22 30.43 -13.53
CA PHE A 11 28.50 29.22 -13.12
C PHE A 11 27.75 28.65 -14.33
N VAL A 12 28.25 27.55 -14.88
CA VAL A 12 27.50 26.74 -15.83
C VAL A 12 26.52 25.90 -15.02
N VAL A 13 25.27 26.37 -14.94
CA VAL A 13 24.15 25.56 -14.46
C VAL A 13 23.80 24.61 -15.59
N SER A 14 24.18 23.36 -15.47
CA SER A 14 23.70 22.30 -16.35
C SER A 14 22.23 22.02 -16.02
N VAL A 15 21.33 22.70 -16.72
CA VAL A 15 19.92 22.37 -16.72
C VAL A 15 19.75 21.09 -17.55
N THR A 16 19.58 19.97 -16.86
CA THR A 16 19.15 18.72 -17.49
C THR A 16 17.71 18.92 -17.94
N PHE A 17 17.53 19.19 -19.22
CA PHE A 17 16.21 19.16 -19.85
C PHE A 17 15.71 17.70 -19.81
N TYR A 18 14.76 17.38 -18.93
CA TYR A 18 13.87 16.26 -19.15
C TYR A 18 12.99 16.62 -20.34
N PRO A 19 12.86 15.77 -21.35
CA PRO A 19 11.97 16.04 -22.44
C PRO A 19 10.54 16.09 -21.89
N GLN A 20 9.94 17.30 -21.88
CA GLN A 20 8.49 17.41 -21.73
C GLN A 20 7.85 16.61 -22.87
N ARG A 21 7.25 15.47 -22.54
CA ARG A 21 6.39 14.76 -23.48
C ARG A 21 5.16 15.66 -23.69
N ASN A 22 5.15 16.34 -24.83
CA ASN A 22 4.00 17.14 -25.26
C ASN A 22 2.77 16.22 -25.26
N SER A 23 1.85 16.46 -24.34
CA SER A 23 0.50 15.91 -24.41
C SER A 23 -0.19 16.61 -25.58
N VAL A 24 -0.20 15.97 -26.73
CA VAL A 24 -1.07 16.39 -27.82
C VAL A 24 -2.48 15.94 -27.42
N ILE A 25 -3.19 16.80 -26.72
CA ILE A 25 -4.64 16.68 -26.61
C ILE A 25 -5.18 17.11 -27.98
N ASN A 26 -5.30 16.17 -28.88
CA ASN A 26 -6.11 16.37 -30.07
C ASN A 26 -7.58 16.36 -29.62
N ASN A 27 -8.12 17.55 -29.37
CA ASN A 27 -9.55 17.81 -29.38
C ASN A 27 -10.06 17.70 -30.83
N SER A 28 -10.01 16.51 -31.39
CA SER A 28 -10.89 16.16 -32.49
C SER A 28 -12.21 15.74 -31.86
N SER A 29 -13.27 16.46 -32.14
CA SER A 29 -14.64 15.97 -32.02
C SER A 29 -14.79 14.77 -32.98
N ALA A 30 -14.21 13.63 -32.59
CA ALA A 30 -14.56 12.36 -33.18
C ALA A 30 -16.00 12.10 -32.77
N ASP A 31 -16.86 11.87 -33.73
CA ASP A 31 -18.20 11.34 -33.55
C ASP A 31 -18.09 10.18 -32.53
N GLN A 32 -18.52 10.41 -31.28
CA GLN A 32 -18.45 9.37 -30.25
C GLN A 32 -19.45 8.32 -30.69
N THR A 33 -18.95 7.24 -31.26
CA THR A 33 -19.75 6.06 -31.61
C THR A 33 -20.50 5.66 -30.34
N GLN A 34 -21.80 5.84 -30.33
CA GLN A 34 -22.65 5.51 -29.18
C GLN A 34 -22.52 4.00 -28.96
N ILE A 35 -21.90 3.59 -27.85
CA ILE A 35 -21.72 2.17 -27.53
C ILE A 35 -23.11 1.56 -27.34
N GLN A 36 -23.47 0.59 -28.16
CA GLN A 36 -24.71 -0.15 -27.99
C GLN A 36 -24.56 -1.14 -26.83
N PHE A 37 -25.01 -0.72 -25.67
CA PHE A 37 -25.02 -1.54 -24.46
C PHE A 37 -26.41 -2.10 -24.21
N THR A 38 -26.54 -3.40 -24.17
CA THR A 38 -27.85 -4.08 -23.97
C THR A 38 -27.81 -5.14 -22.85
N SER A 39 -26.65 -5.69 -22.58
CA SER A 39 -26.47 -6.74 -21.57
C SER A 39 -25.03 -6.85 -21.09
N SER A 40 -24.83 -7.45 -19.93
CA SER A 40 -23.53 -7.74 -19.33
C SER A 40 -23.52 -9.05 -18.55
N ASN A 41 -22.34 -9.66 -18.43
CA ASN A 41 -22.08 -10.71 -17.44
C ASN A 41 -21.82 -10.12 -16.03
N LEU A 42 -21.58 -8.79 -15.93
CA LEU A 42 -21.48 -8.06 -14.67
C LEU A 42 -22.84 -7.50 -14.25
N PRO A 43 -23.04 -7.16 -12.97
CA PRO A 43 -24.17 -6.32 -12.55
C PRO A 43 -24.25 -5.03 -13.36
N ILE A 44 -25.46 -4.57 -13.63
CA ILE A 44 -25.70 -3.30 -14.33
C ILE A 44 -26.29 -2.30 -13.34
N VAL A 45 -25.61 -1.15 -13.20
CA VAL A 45 -26.07 -0.03 -12.38
C VAL A 45 -26.57 1.07 -13.32
N ILE A 46 -27.83 1.44 -13.20
CA ILE A 46 -28.47 2.47 -14.00
C ILE A 46 -28.76 3.66 -13.10
N ILE A 47 -28.27 4.85 -13.46
CA ILE A 47 -28.45 6.09 -12.70
C ILE A 47 -29.11 7.13 -13.61
N ASN A 48 -30.15 7.79 -13.10
CA ASN A 48 -30.80 8.89 -13.75
C ASN A 48 -30.82 10.11 -12.82
N THR A 49 -30.14 11.18 -13.22
CA THR A 49 -30.04 12.42 -12.44
C THR A 49 -31.22 13.37 -12.69
N ASN A 50 -32.18 12.99 -13.54
CA ASN A 50 -33.32 13.82 -13.92
C ASN A 50 -32.90 15.21 -14.46
N GLY A 51 -31.78 15.26 -15.20
CA GLY A 51 -31.25 16.47 -15.82
C GLY A 51 -30.42 17.34 -14.90
N GLN A 52 -30.11 16.89 -13.67
CA GLN A 52 -29.18 17.60 -12.79
C GLN A 52 -27.74 17.20 -13.08
N ASP A 53 -26.81 18.15 -13.00
CA ASP A 53 -25.38 17.90 -13.08
C ASP A 53 -24.85 17.36 -11.76
N ILE A 54 -24.03 16.31 -11.81
CA ILE A 54 -23.35 15.79 -10.62
C ILE A 54 -22.12 16.66 -10.36
N THR A 55 -22.05 17.27 -9.19
CA THR A 55 -20.91 18.10 -8.75
C THR A 55 -20.10 17.40 -7.66
N SER A 56 -19.01 18.01 -7.21
CA SER A 56 -18.20 17.56 -6.08
C SER A 56 -18.56 18.26 -4.76
N ASP A 57 -19.48 19.24 -4.80
CA ASP A 57 -19.75 20.11 -3.65
C ASP A 57 -20.86 19.54 -2.76
N GLU A 58 -21.93 19.05 -3.40
CA GLU A 58 -23.08 18.50 -2.69
C GLU A 58 -23.68 17.31 -3.45
N LYS A 59 -24.19 16.34 -2.71
CA LYS A 59 -24.93 15.21 -3.28
C LYS A 59 -26.26 15.68 -3.86
N ILE A 60 -26.44 15.49 -5.15
CA ILE A 60 -27.77 15.62 -5.77
C ILE A 60 -28.60 14.39 -5.56
N THR A 61 -29.93 14.51 -5.57
CA THR A 61 -30.84 13.38 -5.56
C THR A 61 -31.02 12.81 -6.97
N ALA A 62 -30.80 11.50 -7.12
CA ALA A 62 -30.96 10.77 -8.37
C ALA A 62 -31.76 9.49 -8.16
N ASP A 63 -32.18 8.85 -9.26
CA ASP A 63 -32.74 7.51 -9.24
C ASP A 63 -31.66 6.48 -9.58
N MET A 64 -31.61 5.37 -8.87
CA MET A 64 -30.71 4.25 -9.18
C MET A 64 -31.49 2.94 -9.28
N GLY A 65 -31.21 2.17 -10.32
CA GLY A 65 -31.62 0.79 -10.48
C GLY A 65 -30.42 -0.13 -10.60
N ILE A 66 -30.45 -1.28 -9.94
CA ILE A 66 -29.40 -2.32 -10.08
C ILE A 66 -30.04 -3.61 -10.57
N ILE A 67 -29.48 -4.15 -11.65
CA ILE A 67 -29.86 -5.45 -12.22
C ILE A 67 -28.75 -6.45 -11.91
N PHE A 68 -29.06 -7.49 -11.14
CA PHE A 68 -28.15 -8.59 -10.85
C PHE A 68 -28.92 -9.91 -10.71
N ASN A 69 -28.84 -10.76 -11.74
CA ASN A 69 -29.56 -12.03 -11.81
C ASN A 69 -28.78 -13.19 -11.11
N GLY A 70 -27.65 -12.89 -10.46
CA GLY A 70 -26.79 -13.87 -9.79
C GLY A 70 -25.46 -14.07 -10.51
N GLU A 71 -24.51 -14.72 -9.81
CA GLU A 71 -23.17 -14.98 -10.36
C GLU A 71 -23.24 -15.86 -11.61
N GLY A 72 -22.54 -15.44 -12.67
CA GLY A 72 -22.49 -16.14 -13.94
C GLY A 72 -23.78 -16.05 -14.78
N VAL A 73 -24.80 -15.34 -14.31
CA VAL A 73 -26.04 -15.13 -15.06
C VAL A 73 -25.99 -13.79 -15.77
N ARG A 74 -26.39 -13.77 -17.04
CA ARG A 74 -26.39 -12.55 -17.84
C ARG A 74 -27.49 -11.58 -17.40
N ASN A 75 -27.13 -10.32 -17.29
CA ASN A 75 -28.01 -9.21 -16.96
C ASN A 75 -28.35 -8.45 -18.26
N TYR A 76 -29.60 -8.13 -18.49
CA TYR A 76 -30.08 -7.37 -19.63
C TYR A 76 -30.71 -6.05 -19.17
N LEU A 77 -30.52 -4.96 -19.92
CA LEU A 77 -31.17 -3.68 -19.61
C LEU A 77 -32.69 -3.75 -19.55
N THR A 78 -33.28 -4.78 -20.17
CA THR A 78 -34.75 -5.03 -20.15
C THR A 78 -35.19 -5.81 -18.92
N ASN A 79 -34.27 -6.32 -18.09
CA ASN A 79 -34.63 -6.97 -16.84
C ASN A 79 -35.15 -5.97 -15.81
N PRO A 80 -36.00 -6.39 -14.88
CA PRO A 80 -36.41 -5.53 -13.77
C PRO A 80 -35.21 -5.23 -12.86
N TYR A 81 -35.26 -4.08 -12.18
CA TYR A 81 -34.33 -3.75 -11.12
C TYR A 81 -34.57 -4.67 -9.92
N ASN A 82 -33.78 -5.71 -9.79
CA ASN A 82 -34.03 -6.80 -8.84
C ASN A 82 -33.06 -6.81 -7.65
N ASN A 83 -32.05 -5.92 -7.65
CA ASN A 83 -31.13 -5.80 -6.52
C ASN A 83 -31.31 -4.46 -5.77
N TYR A 84 -31.57 -3.39 -6.49
CA TYR A 84 -31.96 -2.09 -5.93
C TYR A 84 -32.85 -1.34 -6.92
N ASN A 85 -33.79 -0.57 -6.39
CA ASN A 85 -34.64 0.34 -7.16
C ASN A 85 -35.12 1.46 -6.23
N GLY A 86 -34.44 2.59 -6.20
CA GLY A 86 -34.74 3.66 -5.26
C GLY A 86 -34.00 4.95 -5.51
N LYS A 87 -34.14 5.88 -4.57
CA LYS A 87 -33.44 7.16 -4.56
C LYS A 87 -32.02 7.00 -4.04
N ILE A 88 -31.13 7.84 -4.55
CA ILE A 88 -29.75 7.99 -4.07
C ILE A 88 -29.37 9.46 -3.95
N GLY A 89 -28.46 9.75 -3.03
CA GLY A 89 -27.60 10.93 -3.10
C GLY A 89 -26.36 10.57 -3.90
N ILE A 90 -25.93 11.40 -4.85
CA ILE A 90 -24.74 11.14 -5.66
C ILE A 90 -23.92 12.41 -5.84
N GLU A 91 -22.60 12.30 -5.70
CA GLU A 91 -21.62 13.37 -5.94
C GLU A 91 -20.35 12.84 -6.59
N ILE A 92 -19.60 13.71 -7.28
CA ILE A 92 -18.25 13.38 -7.74
C ILE A 92 -17.33 13.36 -6.52
N ARG A 93 -16.53 12.29 -6.40
CA ARG A 93 -15.56 12.13 -5.32
C ARG A 93 -14.12 12.01 -5.81
N GLY A 94 -13.20 12.11 -4.85
CA GLY A 94 -11.76 11.99 -5.05
C GLY A 94 -11.10 13.37 -5.03
N SER A 95 -9.78 13.38 -5.06
CA SER A 95 -8.95 14.57 -5.17
C SER A 95 -8.38 14.65 -6.60
N SER A 96 -7.18 14.14 -6.83
CA SER A 96 -6.54 14.15 -8.15
C SER A 96 -7.35 13.40 -9.23
N SER A 97 -8.11 12.36 -8.84
CA SER A 97 -8.97 11.61 -9.77
C SER A 97 -10.12 12.41 -10.37
N GLN A 98 -10.49 13.55 -9.77
CA GLN A 98 -11.48 14.46 -10.37
C GLN A 98 -11.00 15.09 -11.69
N SER A 99 -9.69 15.13 -11.94
CA SER A 99 -9.14 15.58 -13.22
C SER A 99 -9.40 14.62 -14.39
N PHE A 100 -9.70 13.34 -14.10
CA PHE A 100 -9.97 12.37 -15.15
C PHE A 100 -11.34 12.54 -15.78
N PRO A 101 -11.50 12.25 -17.08
CA PRO A 101 -12.80 12.27 -17.74
C PRO A 101 -13.81 11.29 -17.14
N LYS A 102 -13.37 10.09 -16.78
CA LYS A 102 -14.17 9.07 -16.12
C LYS A 102 -14.23 9.36 -14.62
N LYS A 103 -15.36 9.88 -14.16
CA LYS A 103 -15.55 10.31 -12.77
C LYS A 103 -15.83 9.13 -11.85
N GLN A 104 -15.39 9.27 -10.61
CA GLN A 104 -15.77 8.42 -9.49
C GLN A 104 -16.91 9.07 -8.73
N TYR A 105 -17.79 8.26 -8.12
CA TYR A 105 -18.94 8.77 -7.40
C TYR A 105 -19.00 8.23 -5.97
N ALA A 106 -19.34 9.11 -5.01
CA ALA A 106 -19.91 8.70 -3.75
C ALA A 106 -21.43 8.56 -3.94
N VAL A 107 -21.98 7.47 -3.47
CA VAL A 107 -23.39 7.13 -3.59
C VAL A 107 -23.94 6.83 -2.20
N GLU A 108 -25.10 7.39 -1.90
CA GLU A 108 -25.81 7.18 -0.65
C GLU A 108 -27.23 6.74 -0.96
N THR A 109 -27.60 5.53 -0.54
CA THR A 109 -28.97 5.04 -0.73
C THR A 109 -29.91 5.76 0.21
N ARG A 110 -31.08 6.18 -0.31
CA ARG A 110 -32.04 7.05 0.39
C ARG A 110 -33.46 6.49 0.34
N ASP A 111 -34.21 6.81 1.37
CA ASP A 111 -35.65 6.56 1.40
C ASP A 111 -36.45 7.62 0.59
N SER A 112 -37.78 7.53 0.63
CA SER A 112 -38.66 8.46 -0.07
C SER A 112 -38.65 9.90 0.51
N LEU A 113 -38.15 10.08 1.72
CA LEU A 113 -38.01 11.38 2.40
C LEU A 113 -36.64 12.01 2.17
N GLY A 114 -35.69 11.24 1.60
CA GLY A 114 -34.33 11.67 1.34
C GLY A 114 -33.35 11.35 2.49
N GLU A 115 -33.81 10.60 3.51
CA GLU A 115 -32.99 10.14 4.61
C GLU A 115 -32.19 8.90 4.21
N ASP A 116 -31.07 8.64 4.90
CA ASP A 116 -30.20 7.49 4.70
C ASP A 116 -31.01 6.18 4.83
N LEU A 117 -30.80 5.27 3.89
CA LEU A 117 -31.44 3.97 3.85
C LEU A 117 -30.40 2.85 3.75
N ASP A 118 -30.21 2.10 4.83
CA ASP A 118 -29.34 0.93 4.82
C ASP A 118 -29.95 -0.17 3.95
N VAL A 119 -29.20 -0.62 2.96
CA VAL A 119 -29.60 -1.69 2.03
C VAL A 119 -28.42 -2.59 1.69
N SER A 120 -28.70 -3.85 1.41
CA SER A 120 -27.72 -4.77 0.85
C SER A 120 -27.61 -4.58 -0.66
N LEU A 121 -26.49 -4.07 -1.14
CA LEU A 121 -26.19 -3.98 -2.57
C LEU A 121 -25.29 -5.12 -3.01
N LEU A 122 -25.66 -5.85 -4.06
CA LEU A 122 -24.87 -6.92 -4.68
C LEU A 122 -24.39 -8.01 -3.70
N GLY A 123 -25.14 -8.22 -2.61
CA GLY A 123 -24.82 -9.19 -1.56
C GLY A 123 -23.83 -8.70 -0.49
N PHE A 124 -23.51 -7.42 -0.46
CA PHE A 124 -22.76 -6.83 0.64
C PHE A 124 -23.67 -6.61 1.87
N PRO A 125 -23.12 -6.54 3.09
CA PRO A 125 -23.87 -6.14 4.28
C PRO A 125 -24.62 -4.83 4.07
N GLU A 126 -25.75 -4.68 4.76
CA GLU A 126 -26.59 -3.47 4.68
C GLU A 126 -25.82 -2.22 5.12
N GLU A 127 -25.94 -1.17 4.33
CA GLU A 127 -25.34 0.13 4.57
C GLU A 127 -25.92 1.16 3.60
N SER A 128 -25.82 2.44 3.91
CA SER A 128 -26.26 3.52 3.03
C SER A 128 -25.15 4.08 2.15
N ASP A 129 -23.90 4.12 2.64
CA ASP A 129 -22.74 4.74 1.96
C ASP A 129 -21.94 3.78 1.08
N TRP A 130 -21.85 4.09 -0.23
CA TRP A 130 -21.19 3.29 -1.25
C TRP A 130 -20.26 4.15 -2.12
N ILE A 131 -19.38 3.51 -2.86
CA ILE A 131 -18.51 4.17 -3.83
C ILE A 131 -18.59 3.44 -5.17
N LEU A 132 -18.81 4.17 -6.24
CA LEU A 132 -18.57 3.73 -7.60
C LEU A 132 -17.19 4.21 -8.02
N PHE A 133 -16.19 3.36 -7.78
CA PHE A 133 -14.80 3.61 -8.14
C PHE A 133 -14.60 3.41 -9.64
N ALA A 134 -13.93 4.37 -10.27
CA ALA A 134 -13.65 4.37 -11.71
C ALA A 134 -12.17 4.14 -11.98
N PRO A 135 -11.71 2.91 -12.28
CA PRO A 135 -10.30 2.65 -12.58
C PRO A 135 -9.92 3.20 -13.96
N TYR A 136 -9.52 4.48 -14.02
CA TYR A 136 -9.16 5.17 -15.27
C TYR A 136 -7.67 5.12 -15.57
N ASN A 137 -6.83 5.42 -14.58
CA ASN A 137 -5.37 5.34 -14.68
C ASN A 137 -4.82 3.94 -14.36
N ASP A 138 -5.62 3.07 -13.73
CA ASP A 138 -5.31 1.65 -13.62
C ASP A 138 -5.88 0.89 -14.83
N LYS A 139 -5.08 0.71 -15.87
CA LYS A 139 -5.51 0.05 -17.11
C LYS A 139 -5.64 -1.47 -16.98
N SER A 140 -5.12 -2.06 -15.89
CA SER A 140 -5.44 -3.45 -15.55
C SER A 140 -6.87 -3.58 -15.00
N LEU A 141 -7.45 -2.50 -14.49
CA LEU A 141 -8.74 -2.42 -13.79
C LEU A 141 -8.78 -3.19 -12.45
N MET A 142 -7.63 -3.68 -11.91
CA MET A 142 -7.60 -4.72 -10.88
C MET A 142 -6.86 -4.34 -9.60
N ARG A 143 -6.02 -3.29 -9.58
CA ARG A 143 -5.06 -3.05 -8.49
C ARG A 143 -5.71 -2.92 -7.13
N ASP A 144 -6.76 -2.10 -7.01
CA ASP A 144 -7.50 -1.94 -5.75
C ASP A 144 -8.22 -3.22 -5.35
N VAL A 145 -8.94 -3.86 -6.30
CA VAL A 145 -9.67 -5.11 -6.04
C VAL A 145 -8.73 -6.21 -5.57
N LEU A 146 -7.55 -6.31 -6.18
CA LEU A 146 -6.53 -7.30 -5.83
C LEU A 146 -6.02 -7.08 -4.40
N ILE A 147 -5.63 -5.86 -4.06
CA ILE A 147 -5.02 -5.61 -2.74
C ILE A 147 -6.05 -5.71 -1.61
N TYR A 148 -7.30 -5.28 -1.82
CA TYR A 148 -8.37 -5.44 -0.84
C TYR A 148 -8.66 -6.93 -0.59
N LYS A 149 -8.68 -7.75 -1.64
CA LYS A 149 -8.78 -9.20 -1.50
C LYS A 149 -7.63 -9.78 -0.67
N LEU A 150 -6.39 -9.40 -0.97
CA LEU A 150 -5.21 -9.90 -0.25
C LEU A 150 -5.21 -9.46 1.23
N ALA A 151 -5.58 -8.21 1.52
CA ALA A 151 -5.70 -7.71 2.88
C ALA A 151 -6.81 -8.41 3.67
N SER A 152 -7.96 -8.67 3.01
CA SER A 152 -9.05 -9.45 3.59
C SER A 152 -8.62 -10.89 3.90
N ASP A 153 -7.87 -11.53 3.01
CA ASP A 153 -7.34 -12.89 3.21
C ASP A 153 -6.34 -12.96 4.36
N MET A 154 -5.68 -11.84 4.72
CA MET A 154 -4.84 -11.75 5.92
C MET A 154 -5.65 -11.69 7.22
N GLY A 155 -6.99 -11.62 7.14
CA GLY A 155 -7.90 -11.54 8.28
C GLY A 155 -8.15 -10.10 8.76
N ARG A 156 -7.84 -9.09 7.95
CA ARG A 156 -8.14 -7.67 8.24
C ARG A 156 -9.37 -7.23 7.45
N TYR A 157 -10.17 -6.35 8.04
CA TYR A 157 -11.19 -5.70 7.24
C TYR A 157 -10.53 -4.88 6.12
N ALA A 158 -10.98 -5.10 4.91
CA ALA A 158 -10.71 -4.30 3.73
C ALA A 158 -12.02 -4.15 2.96
N SER A 159 -12.17 -3.03 2.24
CA SER A 159 -13.40 -2.74 1.49
C SER A 159 -13.74 -3.87 0.53
N ARG A 160 -14.95 -4.43 0.69
CA ARG A 160 -15.46 -5.38 -0.28
C ARG A 160 -15.65 -4.69 -1.62
N SER A 161 -15.43 -5.42 -2.69
CA SER A 161 -15.43 -4.87 -4.04
C SER A 161 -16.18 -5.79 -5.00
N LYS A 162 -16.98 -5.20 -5.90
CA LYS A 162 -17.67 -5.93 -6.96
C LYS A 162 -17.71 -5.10 -8.25
N TYR A 163 -17.25 -5.69 -9.34
CA TYR A 163 -17.35 -5.03 -10.65
C TYR A 163 -18.78 -4.88 -11.08
N CYS A 164 -19.08 -3.76 -11.73
CA CYS A 164 -20.35 -3.48 -12.39
C CYS A 164 -20.11 -2.65 -13.66
N GLU A 165 -21.09 -2.63 -14.55
CA GLU A 165 -21.13 -1.69 -15.66
C GLU A 165 -22.18 -0.62 -15.36
N VAL A 166 -21.83 0.65 -15.60
CA VAL A 166 -22.67 1.77 -15.23
C VAL A 166 -23.24 2.44 -16.48
N VAL A 167 -24.55 2.73 -16.42
CA VAL A 167 -25.30 3.57 -17.37
C VAL A 167 -25.77 4.80 -16.62
N LEU A 168 -25.34 5.97 -17.07
CA LEU A 168 -25.70 7.26 -16.48
C LEU A 168 -26.51 8.07 -17.51
N ASN A 169 -27.74 8.45 -17.16
CA ASN A 169 -28.64 9.23 -18.05
C ASN A 169 -28.79 8.59 -19.45
N ASN A 170 -28.99 7.27 -19.50
CA ASN A 170 -29.06 6.45 -20.71
C ASN A 170 -27.76 6.33 -21.52
N GLU A 171 -26.63 6.84 -21.00
CA GLU A 171 -25.32 6.70 -21.64
C GLU A 171 -24.47 5.66 -20.91
N TYR A 172 -23.86 4.73 -21.64
CA TYR A 172 -22.89 3.80 -21.07
C TYR A 172 -21.62 4.56 -20.66
N VAL A 173 -21.23 4.45 -19.40
CA VAL A 173 -20.05 5.14 -18.85
C VAL A 173 -18.91 4.23 -18.42
N GLY A 174 -19.04 2.91 -18.61
CA GLY A 174 -17.92 1.99 -18.47
C GLY A 174 -18.02 1.02 -17.29
N VAL A 175 -16.91 0.31 -17.08
CA VAL A 175 -16.69 -0.58 -15.95
C VAL A 175 -16.35 0.23 -14.70
N TYR A 176 -17.07 -0.04 -13.63
CA TYR A 176 -16.82 0.51 -12.29
C TYR A 176 -16.64 -0.63 -11.28
N VAL A 177 -16.15 -0.28 -10.12
CA VAL A 177 -16.14 -1.17 -8.95
C VAL A 177 -17.04 -0.56 -7.88
N LEU A 178 -18.09 -1.26 -7.49
CA LEU A 178 -18.85 -0.93 -6.29
C LEU A 178 -17.96 -1.29 -5.09
N LEU A 179 -17.67 -0.32 -4.22
CA LEU A 179 -16.84 -0.45 -3.02
C LEU A 179 -17.62 -0.02 -1.78
N GLU A 180 -17.31 -0.67 -0.66
CA GLU A 180 -17.65 -0.14 0.65
C GLU A 180 -16.80 1.08 0.97
N LYS A 181 -17.43 2.16 1.47
CA LYS A 181 -16.72 3.30 2.07
C LYS A 181 -16.09 2.86 3.40
N VAL A 182 -14.90 3.35 3.71
CA VAL A 182 -14.32 3.17 5.06
C VAL A 182 -15.24 3.86 6.06
N LYS A 183 -15.85 3.09 6.95
CA LYS A 183 -16.86 3.57 7.90
C LYS A 183 -16.85 2.69 9.15
N ARG A 184 -17.27 3.26 10.27
CA ARG A 184 -17.57 2.47 11.46
C ARG A 184 -18.85 1.67 11.23
N ASP A 185 -18.74 0.37 11.26
CA ASP A 185 -19.86 -0.56 11.25
C ASP A 185 -19.44 -1.94 11.79
N ASN A 186 -20.41 -2.81 12.16
CA ASN A 186 -20.12 -4.15 12.65
C ASN A 186 -19.47 -5.05 11.58
N ASP A 187 -19.82 -4.82 10.32
CA ASP A 187 -19.32 -5.57 9.16
C ASP A 187 -18.18 -4.85 8.42
N ARG A 188 -17.81 -3.62 8.85
CA ARG A 188 -16.70 -2.82 8.31
C ARG A 188 -15.63 -2.62 9.40
N VAL A 189 -15.37 -1.39 9.84
CA VAL A 189 -14.49 -1.15 11.00
C VAL A 189 -15.29 -1.39 12.27
N ASN A 190 -15.14 -2.59 12.83
CA ASN A 190 -15.96 -3.06 13.95
C ASN A 190 -15.47 -2.51 15.30
N ILE A 191 -15.79 -1.26 15.56
CA ILE A 191 -15.59 -0.57 16.83
C ILE A 191 -16.93 -0.10 17.39
N LYS A 192 -17.00 0.14 18.69
CA LYS A 192 -18.22 0.64 19.33
C LYS A 192 -18.59 2.02 18.79
N LYS A 193 -19.90 2.26 18.67
CA LYS A 193 -20.41 3.60 18.35
C LYS A 193 -20.02 4.56 19.47
N LEU A 194 -19.61 5.76 19.09
CA LEU A 194 -19.31 6.86 19.99
C LEU A 194 -20.38 7.95 19.80
N GLU A 195 -21.20 8.13 20.82
CA GLU A 195 -22.24 9.16 20.81
C GLU A 195 -21.70 10.49 21.38
N PRO A 196 -22.25 11.65 21.00
CA PRO A 196 -21.81 12.94 21.57
C PRO A 196 -21.90 13.03 23.11
N THR A 197 -22.73 12.18 23.72
CA THR A 197 -22.88 12.07 25.19
C THR A 197 -21.83 11.19 25.88
N ASP A 198 -21.03 10.43 25.09
CA ASP A 198 -20.00 9.51 25.57
C ASP A 198 -18.71 10.30 25.93
N ILE A 199 -18.71 11.03 27.02
CA ILE A 199 -17.64 11.97 27.40
C ILE A 199 -16.88 11.56 28.67
N THR A 200 -17.20 10.41 29.28
CA THR A 200 -16.54 9.94 30.52
C THR A 200 -16.45 8.41 30.56
N GLY A 201 -15.61 7.89 31.48
CA GLY A 201 -15.47 6.44 31.72
C GLY A 201 -14.99 5.66 30.50
N ASP A 202 -15.43 4.41 30.38
CA ASP A 202 -15.07 3.55 29.23
C ASP A 202 -15.63 4.08 27.90
N ALA A 203 -16.77 4.75 27.94
CA ALA A 203 -17.46 5.21 26.73
C ALA A 203 -16.62 6.17 25.88
N ILE A 204 -15.90 7.12 26.50
CA ILE A 204 -15.01 8.07 25.78
C ILE A 204 -13.75 7.39 25.22
N THR A 205 -13.39 6.20 25.71
CA THR A 205 -12.07 5.61 25.39
C THR A 205 -11.96 5.04 24.00
N GLY A 206 -13.05 4.92 23.24
CA GLY A 206 -13.02 4.33 21.90
C GLY A 206 -14.23 4.64 21.07
N GLY A 207 -14.19 4.16 19.84
CA GLY A 207 -15.12 4.50 18.77
C GLY A 207 -14.54 5.59 17.86
N TYR A 208 -13.22 5.58 17.66
CA TYR A 208 -12.54 6.57 16.84
C TYR A 208 -11.93 5.93 15.60
N ILE A 209 -12.10 6.58 14.45
CA ILE A 209 -11.29 6.39 13.25
C ILE A 209 -10.66 7.75 12.93
N ILE A 210 -9.35 7.78 12.81
CA ILE A 210 -8.58 8.94 12.36
C ILE A 210 -7.84 8.60 11.08
N LYS A 211 -7.51 9.61 10.29
CA LYS A 211 -6.75 9.40 9.05
C LYS A 211 -5.65 10.45 8.86
N ILE A 212 -4.64 10.08 8.11
CA ILE A 212 -3.66 11.00 7.53
C ILE A 212 -3.96 11.00 6.03
N ASP A 213 -4.38 12.16 5.51
CA ASP A 213 -4.83 12.27 4.12
C ASP A 213 -4.76 13.74 3.67
N LYS A 214 -5.07 13.98 2.38
CA LYS A 214 -5.28 15.31 1.83
C LYS A 214 -6.43 16.01 2.54
N THR A 215 -6.41 17.35 2.50
CA THR A 215 -7.42 18.20 3.16
C THR A 215 -8.44 18.79 2.17
N ASP A 216 -8.40 18.35 0.91
CA ASP A 216 -9.27 18.81 -0.16
C ASP A 216 -10.56 17.96 -0.24
N GLY A 217 -11.69 18.62 -0.44
CA GLY A 217 -12.96 18.03 -0.90
C GLY A 217 -13.99 17.64 0.16
N GLU A 218 -13.69 17.72 1.46
CA GLU A 218 -14.66 17.50 2.55
C GLU A 218 -14.41 18.52 3.66
N GLU A 219 -15.38 18.73 4.55
CA GLU A 219 -15.15 19.47 5.78
C GLU A 219 -14.12 18.70 6.62
N VAL A 220 -12.95 19.28 6.77
CA VAL A 220 -11.81 18.63 7.41
C VAL A 220 -11.54 19.28 8.76
N ASP A 221 -11.65 18.49 9.82
CA ASP A 221 -11.23 18.88 11.17
C ASP A 221 -10.21 17.86 11.70
N GLY A 222 -9.31 18.35 12.56
CA GLY A 222 -8.22 17.52 13.07
C GLY A 222 -7.21 18.32 13.90
N TRP A 223 -6.02 17.79 14.00
CA TRP A 223 -4.93 18.46 14.71
C TRP A 223 -3.57 18.13 14.08
N TYR A 224 -2.64 19.06 14.21
CA TYR A 224 -1.26 18.82 13.86
C TYR A 224 -0.51 18.10 14.98
N SER A 225 0.31 17.09 14.61
CA SER A 225 1.25 16.48 15.55
C SER A 225 2.23 17.52 16.09
N THR A 226 2.58 17.36 17.37
CA THR A 226 3.65 18.17 18.01
C THR A 226 5.04 17.69 17.58
N TYR A 227 5.15 16.46 17.06
CA TYR A 227 6.40 15.85 16.65
C TYR A 227 6.58 15.97 15.14
N LEU A 228 7.71 16.54 14.74
CA LEU A 228 8.05 16.67 13.32
C LEU A 228 8.40 15.32 12.70
N PRO A 229 8.05 15.09 11.42
CA PRO A 229 8.38 13.86 10.70
C PRO A 229 9.90 13.65 10.56
N TYR A 230 10.66 14.72 10.46
CA TYR A 230 12.13 14.72 10.51
C TYR A 230 12.63 16.06 11.10
N PRO A 231 13.88 16.12 11.61
CA PRO A 231 14.43 17.37 12.14
C PRO A 231 14.40 18.49 11.09
N GLN A 232 13.91 19.67 11.48
CA GLN A 232 13.80 20.88 10.63
C GLN A 232 12.73 20.81 9.52
N SER A 233 11.82 19.82 9.54
CA SER A 233 10.66 19.83 8.65
C SER A 233 9.85 21.12 8.80
N GLN A 234 9.44 21.70 7.68
CA GLN A 234 8.57 22.88 7.66
C GLN A 234 7.09 22.53 7.82
N HIS A 235 6.74 21.25 7.71
CA HIS A 235 5.38 20.74 7.82
C HIS A 235 5.29 19.69 8.92
N SER A 236 4.14 19.62 9.55
CA SER A 236 3.82 18.62 10.55
C SER A 236 2.73 17.68 10.04
N ILE A 237 2.62 16.51 10.65
CA ILE A 237 1.58 15.54 10.33
C ILE A 237 0.23 16.08 10.78
N PHE A 238 -0.75 16.06 9.88
CA PHE A 238 -2.12 16.42 10.17
C PHE A 238 -2.97 15.15 10.34
N TYR A 239 -3.46 14.92 11.57
CA TYR A 239 -4.41 13.85 11.88
C TYR A 239 -5.82 14.38 11.77
N GLN A 240 -6.66 13.73 10.96
CA GLN A 240 -8.04 14.12 10.69
C GLN A 240 -9.00 13.21 11.43
N TYR A 241 -10.09 13.79 11.98
CA TYR A 241 -11.21 12.99 12.47
C TYR A 241 -11.98 12.43 11.29
N HIS A 242 -12.10 11.11 11.20
CA HIS A 242 -12.89 10.43 10.19
C HIS A 242 -14.20 9.89 10.76
N TYR A 243 -14.14 9.34 11.98
CA TYR A 243 -15.30 8.93 12.74
C TYR A 243 -15.04 9.15 14.26
N PRO A 244 -15.97 9.77 15.02
CA PRO A 244 -17.18 10.44 14.52
C PRO A 244 -16.84 11.53 13.50
N LYS A 245 -17.81 11.97 12.70
CA LYS A 245 -17.63 13.05 11.72
C LYS A 245 -17.22 14.37 12.42
N PRO A 246 -16.59 15.32 11.72
CA PRO A 246 -16.14 16.60 12.28
C PRO A 246 -17.24 17.41 12.99
N ASP A 247 -18.46 17.35 12.50
CA ASP A 247 -19.66 18.02 13.05
C ASP A 247 -20.34 17.24 14.19
N GLU A 248 -20.04 15.94 14.36
CA GLU A 248 -20.60 15.07 15.40
C GLU A 248 -19.68 14.95 16.63
N ILE A 249 -18.35 14.99 16.44
CA ILE A 249 -17.36 14.76 17.48
C ILE A 249 -17.26 15.97 18.43
N VAL A 250 -17.47 15.76 19.74
CA VAL A 250 -17.42 16.84 20.74
C VAL A 250 -16.00 17.06 21.28
N GLN A 251 -15.75 18.25 21.89
CA GLN A 251 -14.41 18.67 22.30
C GLN A 251 -13.72 17.66 23.25
N GLN A 252 -14.43 17.08 24.20
CA GLN A 252 -13.86 16.10 25.13
C GLN A 252 -13.35 14.85 24.40
N GLN A 253 -14.06 14.41 23.37
CA GLN A 253 -13.66 13.28 22.54
C GLN A 253 -12.45 13.61 21.66
N LYS A 254 -12.42 14.83 21.08
CA LYS A 254 -11.25 15.37 20.35
C LYS A 254 -10.01 15.37 21.24
N ASP A 255 -10.14 15.89 22.46
CA ASP A 255 -9.04 15.95 23.42
C ASP A 255 -8.55 14.56 23.83
N TYR A 256 -9.48 13.61 24.02
CA TYR A 256 -9.13 12.23 24.37
C TYR A 256 -8.28 11.57 23.29
N ILE A 257 -8.78 11.49 22.05
CA ILE A 257 -8.04 10.77 20.99
C ILE A 257 -6.71 11.46 20.66
N LYS A 258 -6.70 12.81 20.64
CA LYS A 258 -5.47 13.60 20.51
C LYS A 258 -4.45 13.26 21.60
N SER A 259 -4.88 13.16 22.87
CA SER A 259 -4.00 12.82 23.99
C SER A 259 -3.43 11.40 23.88
N LYS A 260 -4.19 10.46 23.34
CA LYS A 260 -3.74 9.07 23.09
C LYS A 260 -2.64 9.01 22.03
N ILE A 261 -2.86 9.67 20.90
CA ILE A 261 -1.84 9.76 19.83
C ILE A 261 -0.62 10.52 20.35
N PHE A 262 -0.79 11.65 21.02
CA PHE A 262 0.33 12.40 21.62
C PHE A 262 1.16 11.55 22.59
N SER A 263 0.51 10.76 23.46
CA SER A 263 1.20 9.87 24.41
C SER A 263 2.01 8.78 23.68
N PHE A 264 1.46 8.22 22.61
CA PHE A 264 2.17 7.27 21.74
C PHE A 264 3.37 7.94 21.06
N GLU A 265 3.18 9.09 20.42
CA GLU A 265 4.25 9.83 19.74
C GLU A 265 5.34 10.27 20.73
N THR A 266 4.97 10.67 21.95
CA THR A 266 5.92 11.01 23.03
C THR A 266 6.78 9.80 23.39
N MET A 267 6.17 8.65 23.57
CA MET A 267 6.88 7.40 23.82
C MET A 267 7.84 7.09 22.67
N MET A 268 7.39 7.18 21.43
CA MET A 268 8.24 6.94 20.25
C MET A 268 9.38 7.97 20.13
N ALA A 269 9.18 9.20 20.56
CA ALA A 269 10.20 10.24 20.49
C ALA A 269 11.34 10.05 21.52
N PHE A 270 10.99 9.65 22.75
CA PHE A 270 11.92 9.73 23.90
C PHE A 270 12.30 8.38 24.50
N ASN A 271 11.55 7.30 24.26
CA ASN A 271 11.92 6.00 24.78
C ASN A 271 13.09 5.42 23.99
N THR A 272 14.11 4.95 24.71
CA THR A 272 15.30 4.30 24.12
C THR A 272 15.07 2.81 23.84
N ASN A 273 14.07 2.20 24.47
CA ASN A 273 13.63 0.83 24.24
C ASN A 273 12.16 0.83 23.83
N ILE A 274 11.90 1.21 22.57
CA ILE A 274 10.52 1.36 22.06
C ILE A 274 9.73 0.06 22.01
N SER A 275 10.38 -1.09 22.07
CA SER A 275 9.77 -2.42 22.04
C SER A 275 9.48 -3.01 23.42
N ASP A 276 9.79 -2.31 24.50
CA ASP A 276 9.46 -2.73 25.86
C ASP A 276 7.95 -3.01 26.01
N SER A 277 7.61 -4.14 26.63
CA SER A 277 6.20 -4.58 26.73
C SER A 277 5.35 -3.72 27.65
N ALA A 278 5.97 -3.08 28.65
CA ALA A 278 5.28 -2.26 29.66
C ALA A 278 5.18 -0.79 29.25
N ASP A 279 6.24 -0.23 28.64
CA ASP A 279 6.36 1.19 28.36
C ASP A 279 6.68 1.53 26.90
N GLY A 280 6.84 0.54 26.02
CA GLY A 280 7.07 0.70 24.59
C GLY A 280 5.79 0.68 23.75
N TYR A 281 5.95 0.59 22.40
CA TYR A 281 4.82 0.55 21.47
C TYR A 281 3.81 -0.57 21.73
N PRO A 282 4.17 -1.75 22.30
CA PRO A 282 3.19 -2.80 22.56
C PRO A 282 2.10 -2.38 23.56
N LYS A 283 2.35 -1.34 24.36
CA LYS A 283 1.35 -0.73 25.24
C LYS A 283 0.29 0.08 24.48
N PHE A 284 0.67 0.69 23.37
CA PHE A 284 -0.14 1.64 22.62
C PHE A 284 -0.76 1.06 21.37
N LEU A 285 -0.03 0.19 20.67
CA LEU A 285 -0.39 -0.32 19.35
C LEU A 285 -0.74 -1.80 19.37
N ASP A 286 -1.69 -2.19 18.54
CA ASP A 286 -1.84 -3.56 18.10
C ASP A 286 -0.76 -3.85 17.04
N ALA A 287 0.39 -4.34 17.48
CA ALA A 287 1.57 -4.53 16.64
C ALA A 287 1.27 -5.42 15.41
N ASP A 288 0.36 -6.38 15.52
CA ASP A 288 0.05 -7.30 14.42
C ASP A 288 -0.76 -6.58 13.32
N SER A 289 -1.60 -5.59 13.66
CA SER A 289 -2.27 -4.75 12.65
C SER A 289 -1.29 -3.86 11.91
N PHE A 290 -0.28 -3.32 12.60
CA PHE A 290 0.78 -2.51 11.98
C PHE A 290 1.68 -3.35 11.08
N VAL A 291 2.01 -4.57 11.49
CA VAL A 291 2.75 -5.54 10.66
C VAL A 291 1.98 -5.87 9.38
N ASP A 292 0.69 -6.18 9.48
CA ASP A 292 -0.14 -6.48 8.32
C ASP A 292 -0.26 -5.26 7.39
N PHE A 293 -0.42 -4.05 7.96
CA PHE A 293 -0.47 -2.80 7.19
C PHE A 293 0.84 -2.55 6.42
N VAL A 294 1.99 -2.74 7.08
CA VAL A 294 3.31 -2.66 6.42
C VAL A 294 3.40 -3.67 5.29
N LEU A 295 3.09 -4.95 5.53
CA LEU A 295 3.22 -6.00 4.51
C LEU A 295 2.35 -5.72 3.27
N VAL A 296 1.11 -5.27 3.46
CA VAL A 296 0.20 -4.94 2.35
C VAL A 296 0.73 -3.77 1.54
N ASN A 297 1.15 -2.68 2.20
CA ASN A 297 1.71 -1.51 1.52
C ASN A 297 3.02 -1.82 0.80
N GLU A 298 3.89 -2.63 1.40
CA GLU A 298 5.16 -2.99 0.80
C GLU A 298 5.01 -3.99 -0.35
N VAL A 299 4.06 -4.92 -0.29
CA VAL A 299 3.75 -5.82 -1.43
C VAL A 299 3.29 -5.01 -2.64
N ALA A 300 2.41 -4.06 -2.44
CA ALA A 300 1.95 -3.17 -3.51
C ALA A 300 2.98 -2.09 -3.88
N LYS A 301 3.95 -1.83 -3.01
CA LYS A 301 4.87 -0.68 -3.09
C LYS A 301 4.10 0.61 -3.37
N ASN A 302 3.06 0.85 -2.54
CA ASN A 302 2.16 1.97 -2.68
C ASN A 302 2.91 3.30 -2.43
N VAL A 303 2.89 4.21 -3.40
CA VAL A 303 3.60 5.50 -3.32
C VAL A 303 2.97 6.49 -2.35
N ASP A 304 1.72 6.28 -2.00
CA ASP A 304 0.96 7.10 -1.05
C ASP A 304 0.94 6.49 0.38
N ALA A 305 1.53 5.31 0.54
CA ALA A 305 1.57 4.60 1.81
C ALA A 305 2.10 5.46 2.96
N TYR A 306 1.54 5.24 4.15
CA TYR A 306 1.95 5.84 5.44
C TYR A 306 1.68 7.33 5.60
N ARG A 307 1.35 8.07 4.55
CA ARG A 307 1.21 9.54 4.52
C ARG A 307 -0.09 10.05 3.91
N LEU A 308 -0.74 9.25 3.07
CA LEU A 308 -2.06 9.50 2.48
C LEU A 308 -2.92 8.25 2.63
N SER A 309 -4.23 8.43 2.68
CA SER A 309 -5.19 7.33 2.84
C SER A 309 -4.81 6.34 3.96
N THR A 310 -4.14 6.86 4.99
CA THR A 310 -3.63 6.06 6.11
C THR A 310 -4.57 6.19 7.29
N TYR A 311 -5.31 5.11 7.56
CA TYR A 311 -6.30 5.04 8.63
C TYR A 311 -5.73 4.38 9.87
N LEU A 312 -6.14 4.92 11.04
CA LEU A 312 -5.92 4.32 12.35
C LEU A 312 -7.25 4.31 13.09
N TYR A 313 -7.50 3.29 13.90
CA TYR A 313 -8.73 3.24 14.67
C TYR A 313 -8.49 2.74 16.09
N LYS A 314 -9.39 3.14 17.00
CA LYS A 314 -9.36 2.74 18.40
C LYS A 314 -10.77 2.39 18.90
N ASP A 315 -10.90 1.20 19.50
CA ASP A 315 -12.11 0.77 20.18
C ASP A 315 -12.08 1.15 21.65
N ARG A 316 -13.17 0.94 22.38
CA ARG A 316 -13.26 1.16 23.85
C ARG A 316 -12.25 0.31 24.59
N ASP A 317 -11.70 0.84 25.67
CA ASP A 317 -10.67 0.16 26.48
C ASP A 317 -11.17 -1.18 27.02
N SER A 318 -12.48 -1.31 27.32
CA SER A 318 -13.11 -2.56 27.70
C SER A 318 -13.05 -3.67 26.63
N ARG A 319 -12.84 -3.31 25.35
CA ARG A 319 -12.65 -4.26 24.25
C ARG A 319 -11.18 -4.37 23.83
N ASN A 320 -10.52 -3.24 23.65
CA ASN A 320 -9.09 -3.21 23.35
C ASN A 320 -8.50 -1.82 23.61
N THR A 321 -7.44 -1.75 24.42
CA THR A 321 -6.79 -0.49 24.82
C THR A 321 -5.91 0.12 23.73
N LYS A 322 -5.68 -0.60 22.60
CA LYS A 322 -4.66 -0.30 21.59
C LYS A 322 -5.22 0.43 20.39
N ILE A 323 -4.33 1.10 19.68
CA ILE A 323 -4.56 1.70 18.37
C ILE A 323 -4.24 0.66 17.30
N PHE A 324 -5.06 0.55 16.29
CA PHE A 324 -4.90 -0.34 15.15
C PHE A 324 -4.58 0.44 13.88
N ALA A 325 -3.74 -0.13 13.01
CA ALA A 325 -3.52 0.37 11.66
C ALA A 325 -4.52 -0.27 10.69
N GLY A 326 -5.02 0.53 9.75
CA GLY A 326 -6.00 0.13 8.74
C GLY A 326 -7.37 0.79 8.95
N PRO A 327 -8.35 0.43 8.06
CA PRO A 327 -8.18 -0.43 6.88
C PRO A 327 -7.30 0.18 5.79
N VAL A 328 -6.81 -0.65 4.88
CA VAL A 328 -6.05 -0.19 3.70
C VAL A 328 -6.98 0.46 2.68
N TRP A 329 -6.48 1.49 1.97
CA TRP A 329 -7.27 2.28 1.03
C TRP A 329 -6.40 2.89 -0.07
N ASP A 330 -6.94 3.02 -1.30
CA ASP A 330 -6.38 3.73 -2.46
C ASP A 330 -5.03 3.17 -2.96
N PHE A 331 -5.10 2.07 -3.69
CA PHE A 331 -3.92 1.35 -4.21
C PHE A 331 -3.80 1.37 -5.74
N ASN A 332 -4.58 2.17 -6.44
CA ASN A 332 -4.53 2.28 -7.89
C ASN A 332 -3.16 2.71 -8.44
N LEU A 333 -2.33 3.34 -7.60
CA LEU A 333 -0.96 3.77 -7.90
C LEU A 333 0.11 2.73 -7.53
N GLY A 334 -0.27 1.67 -6.83
CA GLY A 334 0.60 0.57 -6.47
C GLY A 334 0.96 -0.36 -7.63
N PHE A 335 1.68 -1.43 -7.34
CA PHE A 335 2.06 -2.48 -8.28
C PHE A 335 2.69 -1.96 -9.57
N GLY A 336 3.60 -1.00 -9.45
CA GLY A 336 4.37 -0.46 -10.56
C GLY A 336 3.65 0.56 -11.43
N ASN A 337 2.48 1.06 -11.04
CA ASN A 337 1.70 1.98 -11.86
C ASN A 337 2.25 3.41 -11.85
N ALA A 338 2.74 3.90 -10.71
CA ALA A 338 3.18 5.28 -10.56
C ALA A 338 4.59 5.55 -11.12
N ASP A 339 4.77 6.72 -11.75
CA ASP A 339 6.03 7.21 -12.35
C ASP A 339 6.85 8.11 -11.40
N TYR A 340 6.50 8.13 -10.10
CA TYR A 340 7.18 8.90 -9.07
C TYR A 340 7.47 8.03 -7.83
N TYR A 341 8.33 8.51 -6.94
CA TYR A 341 8.78 7.87 -5.69
C TYR A 341 9.21 6.41 -5.87
N ASN A 342 9.87 6.08 -6.98
CA ASN A 342 10.30 4.71 -7.32
C ASN A 342 9.19 3.66 -7.32
N GLY A 343 7.92 4.08 -7.50
CA GLY A 343 6.75 3.20 -7.50
C GLY A 343 6.81 2.12 -8.57
N TRP A 344 7.50 2.38 -9.69
CA TRP A 344 7.66 1.44 -10.82
C TRP A 344 8.65 0.31 -10.57
N THR A 345 9.57 0.46 -9.60
CA THR A 345 10.59 -0.55 -9.30
C THR A 345 10.06 -1.63 -8.37
N THR A 346 10.58 -2.83 -8.48
CA THR A 346 10.21 -3.95 -7.58
C THR A 346 11.13 -4.06 -6.36
N ASN A 347 12.22 -3.29 -6.31
CA ASN A 347 13.25 -3.34 -5.28
C ASN A 347 13.06 -2.26 -4.22
N GLY A 348 13.63 -2.46 -3.03
CA GLY A 348 13.63 -1.50 -1.93
C GLY A 348 12.33 -1.49 -1.12
N TRP A 349 12.42 -1.04 0.12
CA TRP A 349 11.27 -0.79 0.98
C TRP A 349 10.71 0.59 0.71
N GLN A 350 9.41 0.70 0.47
CA GLN A 350 8.78 1.98 0.13
C GLN A 350 8.80 2.94 1.33
N LEU A 351 8.60 2.41 2.52
CA LEU A 351 8.69 3.18 3.77
C LEU A 351 10.07 3.84 3.93
N GLU A 352 11.15 3.08 3.75
CA GLU A 352 12.51 3.62 3.84
C GLU A 352 12.80 4.63 2.74
N TYR A 353 12.36 4.32 1.51
CA TYR A 353 12.55 5.22 0.38
C TYR A 353 11.87 6.57 0.61
N LEU A 354 10.59 6.58 0.96
CA LEU A 354 9.83 7.81 1.19
C LEU A 354 10.38 8.61 2.37
N SER A 355 10.68 7.96 3.49
CA SER A 355 11.25 8.64 4.67
C SER A 355 12.61 9.29 4.36
N ASN A 356 13.47 8.62 3.58
CA ASN A 356 14.76 9.16 3.15
C ASN A 356 14.58 10.27 2.11
N TYR A 357 13.62 10.13 1.18
CA TYR A 357 13.33 11.12 0.17
C TYR A 357 12.87 12.44 0.81
N GLU A 358 11.91 12.39 1.72
CA GLU A 358 11.40 13.54 2.46
C GLU A 358 12.51 14.27 3.22
N THR A 359 13.38 13.52 3.91
CA THR A 359 14.48 14.09 4.69
C THR A 359 15.54 14.78 3.81
N ASN A 360 15.82 14.24 2.62
CA ASN A 360 16.91 14.71 1.76
C ASN A 360 16.46 15.80 0.78
N MET A 361 15.26 15.74 0.28
CA MET A 361 14.77 16.64 -0.76
C MET A 361 14.03 17.85 -0.19
N GLY A 362 13.29 17.68 0.91
CA GLY A 362 12.47 18.73 1.51
C GLY A 362 11.31 19.17 0.62
N GLY A 363 10.46 20.05 1.13
CA GLY A 363 9.39 20.69 0.36
C GLY A 363 8.14 19.84 0.10
N GLU A 364 8.12 18.58 0.56
CA GLU A 364 6.93 17.75 0.51
C GLU A 364 5.87 18.24 1.50
N SER A 365 4.61 18.24 1.06
CA SER A 365 3.46 18.64 1.88
C SER A 365 2.81 17.45 2.60
N PHE A 366 2.96 16.24 2.05
CA PHE A 366 2.42 15.00 2.59
C PHE A 366 3.56 14.13 3.12
N LEU A 367 3.64 14.02 4.43
CA LEU A 367 4.80 13.48 5.14
C LEU A 367 4.44 12.23 5.93
N ILE A 368 5.43 11.35 6.08
CA ILE A 368 5.30 10.13 6.90
C ILE A 368 5.60 10.47 8.36
N PRO A 369 4.72 10.11 9.32
CA PRO A 369 5.07 10.19 10.73
C PRO A 369 6.37 9.45 11.03
N ASN A 370 7.31 10.09 11.74
CA ASN A 370 8.63 9.53 12.01
C ASN A 370 8.61 8.18 12.73
N TRP A 371 7.56 7.89 13.48
CA TRP A 371 7.41 6.65 14.22
C TRP A 371 7.21 5.42 13.32
N TRP A 372 6.75 5.57 12.07
CA TRP A 372 6.69 4.44 11.13
C TRP A 372 8.09 3.88 10.84
N LEU A 373 9.04 4.76 10.51
CA LEU A 373 10.42 4.33 10.24
C LEU A 373 11.08 3.76 11.49
N LYS A 374 10.84 4.37 12.66
CA LYS A 374 11.37 3.86 13.94
C LYS A 374 10.83 2.47 14.28
N LEU A 375 9.52 2.21 14.06
CA LEU A 375 8.94 0.89 14.20
C LEU A 375 9.60 -0.11 13.23
N PHE A 376 9.72 0.28 11.97
CA PHE A 376 10.28 -0.60 10.94
C PHE A 376 11.76 -0.92 11.16
N GLN A 377 12.50 -0.07 11.87
CA GLN A 377 13.89 -0.28 12.24
C GLN A 377 14.07 -1.03 13.57
N ASP A 378 13.01 -1.18 14.36
CA ASP A 378 13.06 -1.94 15.62
C ASP A 378 13.16 -3.44 15.35
N SER A 379 14.13 -4.11 15.99
CA SER A 379 14.42 -5.52 15.72
C SER A 379 13.27 -6.46 16.10
N LEU A 380 12.55 -6.17 17.19
CA LEU A 380 11.42 -7.00 17.60
C LEU A 380 10.21 -6.79 16.68
N PHE A 381 9.99 -5.59 16.18
CA PHE A 381 8.99 -5.34 15.15
C PHE A 381 9.36 -6.03 13.83
N GLN A 382 10.63 -5.95 13.40
CA GLN A 382 11.13 -6.66 12.22
C GLN A 382 10.95 -8.16 12.33
N ASN A 383 11.20 -8.74 13.50
CA ASN A 383 10.99 -10.17 13.73
C ASN A 383 9.51 -10.57 13.62
N LYS A 384 8.59 -9.70 14.07
CA LYS A 384 7.14 -9.90 13.85
C LYS A 384 6.79 -9.80 12.34
N VAL A 385 7.35 -8.83 11.61
CA VAL A 385 7.18 -8.72 10.14
C VAL A 385 7.70 -9.98 9.45
N TYR A 386 8.87 -10.47 9.84
CA TYR A 386 9.44 -11.71 9.30
C TYR A 386 8.52 -12.92 9.56
N ALA A 387 8.14 -13.13 10.81
CA ALA A 387 7.29 -14.27 11.19
C ALA A 387 5.95 -14.24 10.45
N ARG A 388 5.32 -13.07 10.36
CA ARG A 388 4.07 -12.88 9.62
C ARG A 388 4.26 -13.15 8.13
N TRP A 389 5.35 -12.64 7.54
CA TRP A 389 5.69 -12.91 6.14
C TRP A 389 5.83 -14.41 5.86
N GLN A 390 6.56 -15.16 6.72
CA GLN A 390 6.69 -16.62 6.56
C GLN A 390 5.32 -17.32 6.56
N ASN A 391 4.38 -16.85 7.38
CA ASN A 391 3.03 -17.38 7.46
C ASN A 391 2.20 -17.09 6.18
N VAL A 392 2.26 -15.85 5.67
CA VAL A 392 1.36 -15.41 4.58
C VAL A 392 1.93 -15.68 3.18
N LYS A 393 3.26 -15.74 2.99
CA LYS A 393 3.89 -15.91 1.67
C LYS A 393 3.55 -17.22 0.97
N ALA A 394 3.33 -18.29 1.71
CA ALA A 394 2.99 -19.59 1.13
C ALA A 394 1.51 -19.71 0.73
N ASN A 395 0.66 -18.88 1.31
CA ASN A 395 -0.79 -18.96 1.16
C ASN A 395 -1.39 -17.74 0.47
N ILE A 396 -1.25 -16.56 1.07
CA ILE A 396 -1.91 -15.33 0.60
C ILE A 396 -1.06 -14.68 -0.50
N PHE A 397 0.23 -14.44 -0.21
CA PHE A 397 1.18 -13.86 -1.17
C PHE A 397 1.88 -14.91 -2.03
N ASN A 398 1.20 -16.03 -2.27
CA ASN A 398 1.67 -17.05 -3.21
C ASN A 398 1.43 -16.60 -4.65
N THR A 399 2.51 -16.50 -5.43
CA THR A 399 2.47 -16.03 -6.83
C THR A 399 1.47 -16.78 -7.71
N GLN A 400 1.38 -18.12 -7.56
CA GLN A 400 0.45 -18.91 -8.37
C GLN A 400 -1.00 -18.59 -8.02
N LYS A 401 -1.31 -18.44 -6.73
CA LYS A 401 -2.66 -18.07 -6.27
C LYS A 401 -3.06 -16.67 -6.72
N ILE A 402 -2.13 -15.70 -6.60
CA ILE A 402 -2.35 -14.32 -7.07
C ILE A 402 -2.58 -14.31 -8.58
N ASN A 403 -1.73 -14.99 -9.35
CA ASN A 403 -1.88 -15.08 -10.80
C ASN A 403 -3.20 -15.75 -11.20
N HIS A 404 -3.61 -16.81 -10.51
CA HIS A 404 -4.90 -17.46 -10.73
C HIS A 404 -6.08 -16.50 -10.46
N TYR A 405 -6.00 -15.71 -9.39
CA TYR A 405 -7.02 -14.70 -9.10
C TYR A 405 -7.04 -13.59 -10.18
N ILE A 406 -5.89 -13.09 -10.62
CA ILE A 406 -5.80 -12.14 -11.75
C ILE A 406 -6.39 -12.75 -13.02
N ASP A 407 -6.14 -14.03 -13.30
CA ASP A 407 -6.73 -14.72 -14.48
C ASP A 407 -8.25 -14.81 -14.35
N SER A 408 -8.77 -15.11 -13.18
CA SER A 408 -10.22 -15.15 -12.94
C SER A 408 -10.88 -13.79 -13.17
N LEU A 409 -10.24 -12.70 -12.73
CA LEU A 409 -10.70 -11.34 -12.99
C LEU A 409 -10.59 -10.97 -14.48
N THR A 410 -9.53 -11.43 -15.16
CA THR A 410 -9.36 -11.21 -16.61
C THR A 410 -10.49 -11.86 -17.40
N ILE A 411 -10.87 -13.08 -17.02
CA ILE A 411 -12.02 -13.80 -17.62
C ILE A 411 -13.33 -13.07 -17.31
N LEU A 412 -13.53 -12.66 -16.06
CA LEU A 412 -14.74 -11.94 -15.64
C LEU A 412 -14.92 -10.64 -16.43
N LEU A 413 -13.83 -9.92 -16.70
CA LEU A 413 -13.85 -8.63 -17.39
C LEU A 413 -13.77 -8.74 -18.91
N ASP A 414 -13.73 -9.94 -19.50
CA ASP A 414 -13.37 -10.14 -20.90
C ASP A 414 -14.24 -9.34 -21.88
N GLU A 415 -15.55 -9.33 -21.73
CA GLU A 415 -16.43 -8.52 -22.58
C GLU A 415 -16.53 -7.06 -22.13
N SER A 416 -16.58 -6.81 -20.82
CA SER A 416 -16.80 -5.46 -20.28
C SER A 416 -15.58 -4.55 -20.44
N LYS A 417 -14.34 -5.10 -20.38
CA LYS A 417 -13.13 -4.33 -20.67
C LYS A 417 -13.11 -3.78 -22.09
N THR A 418 -13.62 -4.55 -23.07
CA THR A 418 -13.69 -4.13 -24.46
C THR A 418 -14.54 -2.88 -24.60
N ARG A 419 -15.78 -2.92 -24.08
CA ARG A 419 -16.67 -1.75 -24.05
C ARG A 419 -16.08 -0.57 -23.26
N ASN A 420 -15.40 -0.88 -22.12
CA ASN A 420 -14.77 0.16 -21.31
C ASN A 420 -13.68 0.90 -22.08
N PHE A 421 -12.83 0.19 -22.83
CA PHE A 421 -11.76 0.82 -23.59
C PHE A 421 -12.21 1.37 -24.95
N GLU A 422 -13.36 0.96 -25.48
CA GLU A 422 -14.06 1.68 -26.55
C GLU A 422 -14.56 3.05 -26.06
N LYS A 423 -15.17 3.12 -24.86
CA LYS A 423 -15.62 4.38 -24.25
C LYS A 423 -14.46 5.27 -23.83
N TRP A 424 -13.42 4.67 -23.26
CA TRP A 424 -12.24 5.35 -22.72
C TRP A 424 -10.97 4.77 -23.39
N PRO A 425 -10.56 5.30 -24.55
CA PRO A 425 -9.46 4.75 -25.34
C PRO A 425 -8.10 5.12 -24.75
N VAL A 426 -7.76 4.59 -23.58
CA VAL A 426 -6.52 4.88 -22.84
C VAL A 426 -5.44 3.82 -22.99
N LEU A 427 -5.71 2.68 -23.62
CA LEU A 427 -4.69 1.69 -23.95
C LEU A 427 -3.70 2.29 -24.96
N GLY A 428 -2.41 2.13 -24.70
CA GLY A 428 -1.36 2.77 -25.51
C GLY A 428 -1.21 4.27 -25.31
N VAL A 429 -2.01 4.90 -24.44
CA VAL A 429 -1.97 6.32 -24.15
C VAL A 429 -1.45 6.55 -22.73
N TRP A 430 -0.54 7.51 -22.56
CA TRP A 430 -0.12 7.89 -21.21
C TRP A 430 -1.25 8.60 -20.46
N VAL A 431 -1.54 8.11 -19.27
CA VAL A 431 -2.47 8.73 -18.31
C VAL A 431 -1.69 8.94 -17.02
N TRP A 432 -1.72 10.15 -16.48
CA TRP A 432 -1.03 10.43 -15.21
C TRP A 432 -1.51 9.48 -14.09
N PRO A 433 -0.61 8.90 -13.29
CA PRO A 433 0.85 8.95 -13.37
C PRO A 433 1.48 7.63 -13.89
N ASN A 434 0.98 7.06 -14.99
CA ASN A 434 1.48 5.78 -15.48
C ASN A 434 2.97 5.83 -15.83
N TYR A 435 3.77 4.96 -15.21
CA TYR A 435 5.17 4.77 -15.61
C TYR A 435 5.27 3.98 -16.91
N TYR A 436 4.55 2.86 -16.99
CA TYR A 436 4.47 2.02 -18.17
C TYR A 436 3.18 2.29 -18.93
N VAL A 437 3.24 2.11 -20.26
CA VAL A 437 2.11 2.28 -21.15
C VAL A 437 2.13 1.13 -22.16
N PHE A 438 1.11 0.29 -22.10
CA PHE A 438 0.99 -0.86 -23.00
C PHE A 438 -0.17 -0.69 -23.97
N PRO A 439 0.00 -1.11 -25.25
CA PRO A 439 -1.03 -0.93 -26.27
C PRO A 439 -2.24 -1.86 -26.11
N THR A 440 -2.11 -2.94 -25.35
CA THR A 440 -3.20 -3.92 -25.17
C THR A 440 -3.46 -4.21 -23.69
N TYR A 441 -4.69 -4.57 -23.37
CA TYR A 441 -5.09 -5.02 -22.03
C TYR A 441 -4.32 -6.28 -21.59
N ALA A 442 -4.04 -7.19 -22.51
CA ALA A 442 -3.27 -8.40 -22.21
C ALA A 442 -1.85 -8.08 -21.72
N GLU A 443 -1.20 -7.07 -22.31
CA GLU A 443 0.12 -6.61 -21.87
C GLU A 443 0.07 -5.89 -20.53
N GLU A 444 -0.98 -5.09 -20.24
CA GLU A 444 -1.19 -4.48 -18.91
C GLU A 444 -1.33 -5.56 -17.82
N VAL A 445 -2.09 -6.62 -18.08
CA VAL A 445 -2.25 -7.75 -17.14
C VAL A 445 -0.95 -8.55 -17.02
N ALA A 446 -0.25 -8.81 -18.11
CA ALA A 446 1.03 -9.52 -18.11
C ALA A 446 2.09 -8.75 -17.30
N PHE A 447 2.15 -7.42 -17.47
CA PHE A 447 3.01 -6.55 -16.68
C PHE A 447 2.68 -6.63 -15.19
N LEU A 448 1.40 -6.51 -14.81
CA LEU A 448 0.96 -6.60 -13.41
C LEU A 448 1.43 -7.90 -12.76
N LYS A 449 1.23 -9.04 -13.43
CA LYS A 449 1.68 -10.35 -12.94
C LYS A 449 3.21 -10.43 -12.81
N SER A 450 3.93 -9.96 -13.83
CA SER A 450 5.39 -9.97 -13.84
C SER A 450 5.96 -9.07 -12.72
N TRP A 451 5.39 -7.89 -12.55
CA TRP A 451 5.79 -6.95 -11.50
C TRP A 451 5.58 -7.55 -10.10
N ILE A 452 4.40 -8.11 -9.83
CA ILE A 452 4.07 -8.77 -8.55
C ILE A 452 5.05 -9.92 -8.28
N ASN A 453 5.31 -10.75 -9.27
CA ASN A 453 6.25 -11.87 -9.17
C ASN A 453 7.64 -11.40 -8.73
N ASN A 454 8.17 -10.38 -9.42
CA ASN A 454 9.46 -9.81 -9.13
C ASN A 454 9.48 -9.15 -7.73
N ARG A 455 8.40 -8.46 -7.35
CA ARG A 455 8.26 -7.85 -6.02
C ARG A 455 8.27 -8.89 -4.90
N LEU A 456 7.47 -9.93 -5.02
CA LEU A 456 7.40 -11.00 -4.02
C LEU A 456 8.74 -11.75 -3.92
N ASN A 457 9.41 -11.99 -5.04
CA ASN A 457 10.75 -12.58 -5.05
C ASN A 457 11.75 -11.68 -4.33
N TRP A 458 11.73 -10.37 -4.62
CA TRP A 458 12.60 -9.41 -3.91
C TRP A 458 12.31 -9.41 -2.41
N MET A 459 11.05 -9.35 -1.98
CA MET A 459 10.66 -9.39 -0.57
C MET A 459 11.07 -10.69 0.11
N ASN A 460 10.92 -11.85 -0.56
CA ASN A 460 11.36 -13.13 -0.01
C ASN A 460 12.85 -13.17 0.33
N ILE A 461 13.65 -12.47 -0.44
CA ILE A 461 15.10 -12.43 -0.33
C ILE A 461 15.56 -11.37 0.68
N ASN A 462 14.87 -10.24 0.72
CA ASN A 462 15.28 -9.06 1.48
C ASN A 462 14.39 -8.79 2.71
N MET A 463 13.58 -9.78 3.13
CA MET A 463 12.68 -9.59 4.28
C MET A 463 13.47 -9.18 5.51
N VAL A 464 13.01 -8.11 6.15
CA VAL A 464 13.58 -7.61 7.41
C VAL A 464 13.28 -8.57 8.55
N GLY A 465 14.12 -8.55 9.60
CA GLY A 465 13.97 -9.39 10.78
C GLY A 465 14.61 -10.77 10.61
N GLU A 466 14.56 -11.51 11.68
CA GLU A 466 15.11 -12.86 11.77
C GLU A 466 13.98 -13.86 12.03
N PRO A 467 14.17 -15.16 11.70
CA PRO A 467 13.22 -16.18 12.09
C PRO A 467 12.95 -16.08 13.59
N SER A 468 11.72 -15.72 13.98
CA SER A 468 11.28 -15.85 15.37
C SER A 468 11.07 -17.34 15.67
N GLY A 469 12.17 -17.97 16.05
CA GLY A 469 12.28 -19.36 16.37
C GLY A 469 13.52 -19.58 17.19
N VAL A 470 14.14 -18.45 17.57
CA VAL A 470 15.12 -18.39 18.66
C VAL A 470 14.55 -17.51 19.77
N GLU A 471 13.38 -17.85 20.35
CA GLU A 471 13.47 -18.10 21.79
C GLU A 471 14.61 -19.07 21.89
N ASN A 472 15.68 -18.66 22.56
CA ASN A 472 16.80 -19.50 22.88
C ASN A 472 16.39 -20.97 23.05
N SER A 473 16.11 -21.69 21.97
CA SER A 473 16.52 -23.05 21.86
C SER A 473 18.02 -22.91 21.62
N GLU A 474 18.74 -22.69 22.71
CA GLU A 474 20.15 -22.96 22.81
C GLU A 474 20.48 -24.39 22.35
N ASN A 475 19.61 -25.06 21.57
CA ASN A 475 19.69 -26.49 21.29
C ASN A 475 19.20 -26.96 19.92
N GLU A 476 18.99 -26.13 18.90
CA GLU A 476 19.06 -26.71 17.56
C GLU A 476 20.45 -26.46 16.97
N ILE A 477 21.37 -27.26 17.47
CA ILE A 477 22.68 -27.43 16.87
C ILE A 477 22.47 -28.02 15.49
N PRO A 478 22.96 -27.37 14.40
CA PRO A 478 22.89 -27.97 13.07
C PRO A 478 23.45 -29.39 13.08
N LEU A 479 22.79 -30.29 12.41
CA LEU A 479 23.24 -31.71 12.37
C LEU A 479 24.52 -31.89 11.54
N GLU A 480 24.78 -30.96 10.60
CA GLU A 480 25.92 -31.02 9.68
C GLU A 480 26.54 -29.63 9.45
N PHE A 481 27.83 -29.64 9.11
CA PHE A 481 28.49 -28.41 8.62
C PHE A 481 27.91 -28.01 7.28
N SER A 482 27.60 -26.72 7.12
CA SER A 482 27.23 -26.18 5.80
C SER A 482 27.91 -24.87 5.51
N LEU A 483 28.09 -24.57 4.21
CA LEU A 483 28.44 -23.27 3.68
C LEU A 483 27.44 -22.95 2.57
N GLU A 484 26.67 -21.87 2.76
CA GLU A 484 25.64 -21.47 1.82
C GLU A 484 26.20 -20.56 0.74
N GLN A 485 25.46 -20.40 -0.37
CA GLN A 485 25.80 -19.42 -1.40
C GLN A 485 25.67 -18.02 -0.81
N ASN A 486 26.69 -17.17 -1.02
CA ASN A 486 26.61 -15.78 -0.60
C ASN A 486 25.42 -15.09 -1.26
N TYR A 487 24.79 -14.18 -0.54
CA TYR A 487 23.66 -13.46 -1.07
C TYR A 487 23.76 -11.95 -0.73
N PRO A 488 23.48 -11.07 -1.73
CA PRO A 488 23.26 -11.34 -3.15
C PRO A 488 24.48 -11.94 -3.87
N ASN A 489 24.27 -12.67 -4.97
CA ASN A 489 25.31 -13.09 -5.91
C ASN A 489 24.70 -13.13 -7.34
N PRO A 490 25.12 -12.27 -8.29
CA PRO A 490 26.14 -11.21 -8.16
C PRO A 490 25.82 -10.16 -7.12
N PHE A 491 26.86 -9.48 -6.57
CA PHE A 491 26.71 -8.48 -5.52
C PHE A 491 27.43 -7.17 -5.86
N ASN A 492 27.00 -6.06 -5.20
CA ASN A 492 27.56 -4.71 -5.39
C ASN A 492 27.31 -3.84 -4.13
N PRO A 493 28.29 -3.39 -3.41
CA PRO A 493 29.59 -4.04 -3.15
C PRO A 493 29.50 -4.99 -1.93
N VAL A 494 28.30 -5.19 -1.35
CA VAL A 494 28.08 -5.91 -0.09
C VAL A 494 27.34 -7.22 -0.33
N THR A 495 27.76 -8.28 0.36
CA THR A 495 27.10 -9.58 0.37
C THR A 495 27.19 -10.24 1.73
N THR A 496 26.32 -11.20 2.01
CA THR A 496 26.32 -12.00 3.25
C THR A 496 26.71 -13.45 2.95
N ILE A 497 27.62 -13.98 3.75
CA ILE A 497 28.04 -15.38 3.74
C ILE A 497 27.45 -16.05 4.95
N SER A 498 26.65 -17.12 4.75
CA SER A 498 26.01 -17.92 5.81
C SER A 498 26.61 -19.32 5.88
N PHE A 499 26.76 -19.84 7.10
CA PHE A 499 27.26 -21.20 7.34
C PHE A 499 26.73 -21.76 8.65
N ALA A 500 26.81 -23.09 8.80
CA ALA A 500 26.34 -23.81 9.98
C ALA A 500 27.48 -24.68 10.59
N LEU A 501 27.56 -24.69 11.92
CA LEU A 501 28.50 -25.45 12.70
C LEU A 501 27.78 -26.40 13.66
N PRO A 502 27.87 -27.73 13.49
CA PRO A 502 27.21 -28.69 14.39
C PRO A 502 27.89 -28.79 15.76
N ILE A 503 29.11 -28.28 15.91
CA ILE A 503 29.86 -28.24 17.14
C ILE A 503 30.59 -26.91 17.28
N SER A 504 30.86 -26.49 18.51
CA SER A 504 31.73 -25.34 18.78
C SER A 504 33.15 -25.63 18.36
N ILE A 505 33.73 -24.84 17.47
CA ILE A 505 35.00 -25.16 16.82
C ILE A 505 35.72 -23.89 16.32
N GLN A 506 37.06 -23.96 16.29
CA GLN A 506 37.86 -22.92 15.63
C GLN A 506 37.52 -22.88 14.14
N THR A 507 37.08 -21.70 13.67
CA THR A 507 36.58 -21.52 12.32
C THR A 507 37.29 -20.34 11.65
N LYS A 508 37.82 -20.56 10.44
CA LYS A 508 38.39 -19.54 9.58
C LYS A 508 37.51 -19.38 8.33
N VAL A 509 37.10 -18.15 8.03
CA VAL A 509 36.41 -17.80 6.78
C VAL A 509 37.26 -16.78 6.03
N THR A 510 37.63 -17.11 4.78
CA THR A 510 38.57 -16.33 3.99
C THR A 510 38.08 -16.13 2.57
N VAL A 511 38.32 -14.94 2.03
CA VAL A 511 38.05 -14.58 0.61
C VAL A 511 39.34 -14.68 -0.19
N TYR A 512 39.25 -15.24 -1.40
CA TYR A 512 40.34 -15.43 -2.35
C TYR A 512 39.98 -14.82 -3.71
N ASP A 513 41.01 -14.36 -4.43
CA ASP A 513 40.87 -13.98 -5.84
C ASP A 513 40.89 -15.22 -6.76
N ILE A 514 40.73 -14.98 -8.06
CA ILE A 514 40.72 -16.04 -9.10
C ILE A 514 42.04 -16.81 -9.19
N LEU A 515 43.15 -16.24 -8.69
CA LEU A 515 44.46 -16.89 -8.66
C LEU A 515 44.69 -17.66 -7.35
N GLY A 516 43.69 -17.72 -6.46
CA GLY A 516 43.81 -18.38 -5.16
C GLY A 516 44.59 -17.60 -4.13
N ARG A 517 44.87 -16.31 -4.32
CA ARG A 517 45.56 -15.47 -3.34
C ARG A 517 44.53 -14.99 -2.31
N GLU A 518 44.93 -15.04 -1.03
CA GLU A 518 44.10 -14.51 0.07
C GLU A 518 43.87 -13.02 -0.10
N VAL A 519 42.61 -12.60 -0.20
CA VAL A 519 42.19 -11.21 -0.32
C VAL A 519 41.89 -10.63 1.06
N GLN A 520 41.11 -11.38 1.86
CA GLN A 520 40.70 -10.94 3.18
C GLN A 520 40.30 -12.14 4.06
N VAL A 521 40.72 -12.14 5.32
CA VAL A 521 40.18 -13.05 6.35
C VAL A 521 38.98 -12.35 6.99
N LEU A 522 37.81 -12.93 6.83
CA LEU A 522 36.56 -12.36 7.35
C LEU A 522 36.34 -12.75 8.81
N LYS A 523 36.78 -13.95 9.19
CA LYS A 523 36.64 -14.49 10.54
C LYS A 523 37.78 -15.50 10.80
N ASN A 524 38.30 -15.51 12.02
CA ASN A 524 39.24 -16.53 12.48
C ASN A 524 39.15 -16.65 14.00
N ASP A 525 38.05 -17.23 14.47
CA ASP A 525 37.71 -17.32 15.90
C ASP A 525 37.17 -18.70 16.28
N PHE A 526 37.16 -18.98 17.57
CA PHE A 526 36.40 -20.09 18.12
C PHE A 526 34.92 -19.72 18.20
N LEU A 527 34.10 -20.36 17.36
CA LEU A 527 32.68 -20.09 17.26
C LEU A 527 31.87 -21.20 17.92
N ASN A 528 30.76 -20.86 18.57
CA ASN A 528 29.83 -21.81 19.14
C ASN A 528 29.11 -22.62 18.05
N ALA A 529 28.62 -23.81 18.41
CA ALA A 529 27.69 -24.54 17.54
C ALA A 529 26.48 -23.67 17.22
N GLY A 530 26.01 -23.71 15.97
CA GLY A 530 24.87 -22.88 15.52
C GLY A 530 25.02 -22.40 14.09
N TYR A 531 24.10 -21.52 13.68
CA TYR A 531 24.12 -20.84 12.39
C TYR A 531 24.83 -19.51 12.50
N HIS A 532 25.71 -19.20 11.54
CA HIS A 532 26.54 -17.99 11.53
C HIS A 532 26.36 -17.23 10.22
N ARG A 533 26.53 -15.89 10.31
CA ARG A 533 26.50 -14.99 9.15
C ARG A 533 27.64 -13.98 9.25
N ILE A 534 28.25 -13.68 8.10
CA ILE A 534 29.32 -12.69 7.98
C ILE A 534 28.98 -11.76 6.80
N VAL A 535 28.95 -10.46 7.07
CA VAL A 535 28.79 -9.46 6.02
C VAL A 535 30.18 -9.17 5.42
N PHE A 536 30.29 -9.29 4.10
CA PHE A 536 31.49 -8.97 3.34
C PHE A 536 31.26 -7.71 2.51
N ASN A 537 32.13 -6.73 2.69
CA ASN A 537 32.13 -5.47 1.93
C ASN A 537 33.35 -5.42 1.03
N ALA A 538 33.12 -5.40 -0.29
CA ALA A 538 34.14 -5.44 -1.34
C ALA A 538 34.36 -4.05 -2.00
N ASN A 539 34.14 -2.95 -1.27
CA ASN A 539 34.31 -1.58 -1.81
C ASN A 539 35.69 -1.35 -2.46
N ASP A 540 36.74 -1.97 -1.94
CA ASP A 540 38.11 -1.77 -2.41
C ASP A 540 38.57 -2.80 -3.45
N LEU A 541 37.67 -3.71 -3.86
CA LEU A 541 37.96 -4.77 -4.83
C LEU A 541 37.43 -4.42 -6.20
N SER A 542 38.07 -4.91 -7.26
CA SER A 542 37.63 -4.75 -8.64
C SER A 542 36.49 -5.73 -8.96
N SER A 543 35.60 -5.37 -9.92
CA SER A 543 34.61 -6.31 -10.46
C SER A 543 35.28 -7.58 -10.95
N GLY A 544 34.71 -8.75 -10.62
CA GLY A 544 35.29 -10.04 -10.98
C GLY A 544 34.78 -11.20 -10.14
N VAL A 545 35.35 -12.37 -10.42
CA VAL A 545 35.08 -13.60 -9.70
C VAL A 545 36.01 -13.73 -8.49
N TYR A 546 35.40 -14.02 -7.34
CA TYR A 546 36.08 -14.32 -6.09
C TYR A 546 35.59 -15.65 -5.55
N PHE A 547 36.35 -16.21 -4.60
CA PHE A 547 35.96 -17.42 -3.87
C PHE A 547 35.99 -17.11 -2.38
N TYR A 548 35.10 -17.74 -1.62
CA TYR A 548 35.20 -17.72 -0.17
C TYR A 548 35.22 -19.16 0.34
N LYS A 549 35.94 -19.36 1.40
CA LYS A 549 36.21 -20.67 1.99
C LYS A 549 36.00 -20.64 3.49
N ILE A 550 35.30 -21.63 4.01
CA ILE A 550 35.28 -21.94 5.44
C ILE A 550 36.23 -23.09 5.71
N GLU A 551 36.96 -23.00 6.78
CA GLU A 551 37.91 -24.03 7.25
C GLU A 551 37.77 -24.20 8.76
N THR A 552 37.63 -25.45 9.18
CA THR A 552 37.72 -25.91 10.57
C THR A 552 38.65 -27.14 10.63
N SER A 553 38.91 -27.67 11.82
CA SER A 553 39.70 -28.91 11.94
C SER A 553 39.01 -30.14 11.31
N SER A 554 37.69 -30.10 11.07
CA SER A 554 36.91 -31.25 10.59
C SER A 554 36.10 -30.96 9.32
N PHE A 555 36.07 -29.71 8.82
CA PHE A 555 35.30 -29.35 7.66
C PHE A 555 35.99 -28.26 6.84
N SER A 556 35.93 -28.38 5.53
CA SER A 556 36.38 -27.33 4.58
C SER A 556 35.47 -27.32 3.36
N LYS A 557 34.99 -26.14 3.00
CA LYS A 557 34.15 -25.93 1.80
C LYS A 557 34.40 -24.56 1.22
N SER A 558 34.35 -24.45 -0.09
CA SER A 558 34.47 -23.19 -0.80
C SER A 558 33.30 -22.98 -1.76
N LYS A 559 32.99 -21.72 -2.04
CA LYS A 559 32.00 -21.29 -3.03
C LYS A 559 32.50 -20.08 -3.79
N GLN A 560 31.92 -19.88 -4.98
CA GLN A 560 32.23 -18.78 -5.88
C GLN A 560 31.24 -17.63 -5.65
N MET A 561 31.73 -16.38 -5.81
CA MET A 561 30.91 -15.18 -5.80
C MET A 561 31.34 -14.23 -6.92
N LEU A 562 30.40 -13.43 -7.45
CA LEU A 562 30.61 -12.49 -8.54
C LEU A 562 30.34 -11.07 -8.06
N LEU A 563 31.40 -10.23 -8.04
CA LEU A 563 31.30 -8.81 -7.74
C LEU A 563 31.07 -8.04 -9.05
N LEU A 564 30.02 -7.24 -9.10
CA LEU A 564 29.71 -6.31 -10.20
C LEU A 564 29.64 -4.89 -9.63
N LYS A 565 30.55 -4.03 -10.05
CA LYS A 565 30.52 -2.60 -9.73
C LYS A 565 29.99 -1.79 -10.89
#